data_76a099efef5182f873050d0e1a334ea5
#
_entry.id   76a099efef5182f873050d0e1a334ea5
#
_cell.length_a   1.000
_cell.length_b   1.000
_cell.length_c   1.000
_cell.angle_alpha   90.00
_cell.angle_beta   90.00
_cell.angle_gamma   90.00
#
_symmetry.space_group_name_H-M   'P 1'
#
loop_
_entity.id
_entity.type
_entity.pdbx_description
1 polymer ?
#
loop_
_entity_poly.entity_id
_entity_poly.type
_entity_poly.pdbx_seq_one_letter_code
_entity_poly.pdbx_strand_id
1 'polypeptide(L)'
;LSEQLVINPDQPRLRLLLARLLFEAQAFSDARVQYQILHEIRPEDGEILFALAMLSIEQADFAQARLHLGRLVRTDQRVNQAQYYLGLVAEKTGDVALALREFAKVDGGYEYLSAQGRIVELISVNQSLEDARSYLAKKKLAHNGLRSQFDLIEGQLLSRVDAEDALFEHLDEAIEAQAGDIPLLYFRAMSGQKYDRLDILERDLKQVLTLDPDNADAMNALGYTLADQTDRYDEAYVLIEKALRLKPEEPAFIDSMGWVLYRLNRYEEAIDYLEQAFERFPNDEVAAHLGEVLWQSGKTRRAKRVWKEALS
;
A
#
# COMPACT_ATOMS: atom_id res chain seq x y z
N LEU A 1 -4.23 18.85 27.78
CA LEU A 1 -3.64 17.62 28.35
C LEU A 1 -2.31 17.93 29.03
N SER A 2 -1.38 18.60 28.35
CA SER A 2 -0.06 18.96 28.91
C SER A 2 -0.18 19.80 30.20
N GLU A 3 -1.02 20.83 30.20
CA GLU A 3 -1.26 21.67 31.39
C GLU A 3 -1.85 20.86 32.55
N GLN A 4 -2.76 19.95 32.32
CA GLN A 4 -3.32 19.07 33.34
C GLN A 4 -2.28 18.13 33.95
N LEU A 5 -1.33 17.63 33.14
CA LEU A 5 -0.25 16.79 33.61
C LEU A 5 0.84 17.57 34.38
N VAL A 6 0.95 18.90 34.18
CA VAL A 6 1.79 19.79 35.03
C VAL A 6 1.18 19.92 36.43
N ILE A 7 -0.15 20.03 36.52
CA ILE A 7 -0.88 20.14 37.80
C ILE A 7 -0.94 18.82 38.55
N ASN A 8 -1.18 17.71 37.80
CA ASN A 8 -1.32 16.35 38.33
C ASN A 8 -0.45 15.37 37.53
N PRO A 9 0.83 15.23 37.83
CA PRO A 9 1.75 14.39 37.07
C PRO A 9 1.45 12.88 37.16
N ASP A 10 0.80 12.44 38.26
CA ASP A 10 0.48 11.02 38.51
C ASP A 10 -0.84 10.58 37.88
N GLN A 11 -0.99 10.83 36.58
CA GLN A 11 -2.13 10.38 35.76
C GLN A 11 -1.67 9.54 34.56
N PRO A 12 -1.37 8.24 34.74
CA PRO A 12 -0.81 7.41 33.67
C PRO A 12 -1.73 7.30 32.46
N ARG A 13 -3.06 7.27 32.67
CA ARG A 13 -4.03 7.21 31.56
C ARG A 13 -4.03 8.47 30.70
N LEU A 14 -3.96 9.64 31.35
CA LEU A 14 -3.91 10.92 30.64
C LEU A 14 -2.57 11.08 29.89
N ARG A 15 -1.47 10.63 30.50
CA ARG A 15 -0.16 10.62 29.90
C ARG A 15 -0.10 9.70 28.66
N LEU A 16 -0.72 8.53 28.74
CA LEU A 16 -0.81 7.60 27.61
C LEU A 16 -1.59 8.22 26.45
N LEU A 17 -2.72 8.89 26.75
CA LEU A 17 -3.49 9.59 25.71
C LEU A 17 -2.64 10.72 25.06
N LEU A 18 -1.94 11.52 25.87
CA LEU A 18 -1.06 12.54 25.34
C LEU A 18 0.05 11.94 24.46
N ALA A 19 0.67 10.84 24.90
CA ALA A 19 1.73 10.17 24.16
C ALA A 19 1.23 9.67 22.79
N ARG A 20 0.02 9.10 22.72
CA ARG A 20 -0.60 8.65 21.47
C ARG A 20 -0.87 9.83 20.52
N LEU A 21 -1.48 10.92 21.04
CA LEU A 21 -1.78 12.10 20.23
C LEU A 21 -0.49 12.77 19.69
N LEU A 22 0.56 12.81 20.49
CA LEU A 22 1.87 13.32 20.05
C LEU A 22 2.48 12.42 18.98
N PHE A 23 2.32 11.09 19.10
CA PHE A 23 2.79 10.16 18.09
C PHE A 23 2.02 10.32 16.76
N GLU A 24 0.69 10.42 16.81
CA GLU A 24 -0.16 10.69 15.63
C GLU A 24 0.16 12.04 14.98
N ALA A 25 0.46 13.05 15.78
CA ALA A 25 0.90 14.37 15.29
C ALA A 25 2.37 14.40 14.83
N GLN A 26 3.05 13.24 14.77
CA GLN A 26 4.47 13.09 14.41
C GLN A 26 5.45 13.90 15.31
N ALA A 27 5.01 14.34 16.47
CA ALA A 27 5.84 14.97 17.48
C ALA A 27 6.63 13.90 18.27
N PHE A 28 7.47 13.13 17.54
CA PHE A 28 8.10 11.91 18.04
C PHE A 28 8.99 12.11 19.27
N SER A 29 9.69 13.23 19.36
CA SER A 29 10.53 13.55 20.53
C SER A 29 9.70 13.73 21.79
N ASP A 30 8.58 14.44 21.70
CA ASP A 30 7.70 14.69 22.84
C ASP A 30 6.92 13.42 23.21
N ALA A 31 6.47 12.66 22.21
CA ALA A 31 5.85 11.35 22.44
C ALA A 31 6.80 10.42 23.21
N ARG A 32 8.07 10.35 22.82
CA ARG A 32 9.10 9.53 23.49
C ARG A 32 9.23 9.87 24.96
N VAL A 33 9.28 11.14 25.33
CA VAL A 33 9.36 11.57 26.73
C VAL A 33 8.17 11.04 27.54
N GLN A 34 6.95 11.13 26.99
CA GLN A 34 5.76 10.63 27.69
C GLN A 34 5.77 9.10 27.83
N TYR A 35 6.15 8.38 26.78
CA TYR A 35 6.27 6.91 26.84
C TYR A 35 7.40 6.44 27.76
N GLN A 36 8.51 7.18 27.88
CA GLN A 36 9.60 6.86 28.81
C GLN A 36 9.13 6.96 30.26
N ILE A 37 8.42 8.03 30.64
CA ILE A 37 7.83 8.17 31.97
C ILE A 37 6.84 7.05 32.27
N LEU A 38 6.02 6.66 31.28
CA LEU A 38 5.11 5.52 31.43
C LEU A 38 5.85 4.19 31.59
N HIS A 39 6.98 4.03 30.89
CA HIS A 39 7.82 2.83 30.99
C HIS A 39 8.46 2.65 32.37
N GLU A 40 8.85 3.75 33.03
CA GLU A 40 9.33 3.71 34.41
C GLU A 40 8.26 3.19 35.39
N ILE A 41 6.97 3.56 35.15
CA ILE A 41 5.84 3.13 35.97
C ILE A 41 5.42 1.69 35.64
N ARG A 42 5.44 1.32 34.35
CA ARG A 42 4.98 0.04 33.82
C ARG A 42 5.99 -0.56 32.82
N PRO A 43 7.11 -1.09 33.30
CA PRO A 43 8.24 -1.48 32.44
C PRO A 43 7.97 -2.68 31.52
N GLU A 44 6.95 -3.50 31.80
CA GLU A 44 6.58 -4.68 31.01
C GLU A 44 5.24 -4.47 30.22
N ASP A 45 4.73 -3.24 30.15
CA ASP A 45 3.53 -2.96 29.38
C ASP A 45 3.82 -3.04 27.88
N GLY A 46 3.17 -4.00 27.21
CA GLY A 46 3.44 -4.31 25.79
C GLY A 46 3.07 -3.18 24.82
N GLU A 47 2.10 -2.33 25.17
CA GLU A 47 1.77 -1.16 24.36
C GLU A 47 2.87 -0.11 24.44
N ILE A 48 3.36 0.16 25.64
CA ILE A 48 4.45 1.13 25.89
C ILE A 48 5.74 0.67 25.23
N LEU A 49 6.10 -0.61 25.39
CA LEU A 49 7.28 -1.20 24.76
C LEU A 49 7.22 -1.12 23.25
N PHE A 50 6.05 -1.42 22.68
CA PHE A 50 5.88 -1.35 21.23
C PHE A 50 5.97 0.08 20.71
N ALA A 51 5.33 1.05 21.37
CA ALA A 51 5.44 2.47 21.00
C ALA A 51 6.88 2.99 21.07
N LEU A 52 7.63 2.64 22.13
CA LEU A 52 9.05 2.98 22.26
C LEU A 52 9.90 2.34 21.17
N ALA A 53 9.57 1.10 20.76
CA ALA A 53 10.26 0.44 19.66
C ALA A 53 10.02 1.17 18.33
N MET A 54 8.76 1.56 18.03
CA MET A 54 8.44 2.31 16.82
C MET A 54 9.12 3.67 16.78
N LEU A 55 9.07 4.42 17.87
CA LEU A 55 9.80 5.70 18.02
C LEU A 55 11.31 5.54 17.84
N SER A 56 11.88 4.42 18.30
CA SER A 56 13.30 4.12 18.13
C SER A 56 13.63 3.80 16.66
N ILE A 57 12.74 3.12 15.93
CA ILE A 57 12.89 2.85 14.49
C ILE A 57 12.86 4.17 13.70
N GLU A 58 11.88 5.03 13.96
CA GLU A 58 11.75 6.35 13.31
C GLU A 58 12.99 7.23 13.50
N GLN A 59 13.61 7.14 14.65
CA GLN A 59 14.84 7.89 14.98
C GLN A 59 16.13 7.16 14.58
N ALA A 60 16.03 6.03 13.88
CA ALA A 60 17.13 5.15 13.51
C ALA A 60 17.96 4.62 14.69
N ASP A 61 17.41 4.62 15.93
CA ASP A 61 18.01 4.01 17.10
C ASP A 61 17.69 2.51 17.13
N PHE A 62 18.29 1.78 16.19
CA PHE A 62 18.03 0.35 16.02
C PHE A 62 18.47 -0.50 17.22
N ALA A 63 19.36 0.00 18.07
CA ALA A 63 19.77 -0.70 19.29
C ALA A 63 18.63 -0.70 20.32
N GLN A 64 18.02 0.46 20.58
CA GLN A 64 16.86 0.55 21.47
C GLN A 64 15.64 -0.15 20.90
N ALA A 65 15.40 -0.05 19.59
CA ALA A 65 14.33 -0.78 18.93
C ALA A 65 14.43 -2.29 19.22
N ARG A 66 15.61 -2.89 19.00
CA ARG A 66 15.86 -4.32 19.30
C ARG A 66 15.65 -4.65 20.77
N LEU A 67 16.02 -3.76 21.67
CA LEU A 67 15.86 -3.99 23.12
C LEU A 67 14.38 -4.10 23.48
N HIS A 68 13.55 -3.13 23.05
CA HIS A 68 12.12 -3.11 23.34
C HIS A 68 11.37 -4.24 22.66
N LEU A 69 11.63 -4.51 21.37
CA LEU A 69 11.03 -5.61 20.63
C LEU A 69 11.41 -6.98 21.21
N GLY A 70 12.69 -7.17 21.57
CA GLY A 70 13.15 -8.39 22.22
C GLY A 70 12.52 -8.60 23.60
N ARG A 71 12.13 -7.52 24.30
CA ARG A 71 11.41 -7.62 25.56
C ARG A 71 9.97 -8.08 25.35
N LEU A 72 9.28 -7.57 24.31
CA LEU A 72 7.95 -8.03 23.90
C LEU A 72 7.94 -9.54 23.63
N VAL A 73 8.92 -10.03 22.88
CA VAL A 73 9.06 -11.49 22.60
C VAL A 73 9.26 -12.29 23.89
N ARG A 74 10.14 -11.82 24.81
CA ARG A 74 10.41 -12.53 26.08
C ARG A 74 9.20 -12.56 27.01
N THR A 75 8.34 -11.55 26.96
CA THR A 75 7.14 -11.44 27.81
C THR A 75 5.88 -11.99 27.13
N ASP A 76 6.03 -12.65 25.99
CA ASP A 76 4.95 -13.26 25.20
C ASP A 76 3.85 -12.24 24.81
N GLN A 77 4.28 -11.01 24.49
CA GLN A 77 3.37 -9.94 24.09
C GLN A 77 3.64 -9.51 22.65
N ARG A 78 2.61 -9.46 21.82
CA ARG A 78 2.70 -9.06 20.40
C ARG A 78 3.83 -9.78 19.65
N VAL A 79 4.02 -11.08 19.91
CA VAL A 79 5.20 -11.85 19.46
C VAL A 79 5.40 -11.74 17.94
N ASN A 80 4.38 -12.03 17.15
CA ASN A 80 4.48 -11.97 15.69
C ASN A 80 4.83 -10.56 15.19
N GLN A 81 4.20 -9.55 15.77
CA GLN A 81 4.47 -8.15 15.44
C GLN A 81 5.91 -7.78 15.81
N ALA A 82 6.36 -8.14 17.01
CA ALA A 82 7.72 -7.88 17.46
C ALA A 82 8.77 -8.61 16.60
N GLN A 83 8.53 -9.86 16.21
CA GLN A 83 9.40 -10.62 15.31
C GLN A 83 9.50 -9.97 13.93
N TYR A 84 8.36 -9.53 13.38
CA TYR A 84 8.33 -8.83 12.11
C TYR A 84 9.19 -7.56 12.13
N TYR A 85 9.03 -6.72 13.15
CA TYR A 85 9.83 -5.49 13.28
C TYR A 85 11.30 -5.75 13.63
N LEU A 86 11.62 -6.84 14.34
CA LEU A 86 13.01 -7.29 14.50
C LEU A 86 13.64 -7.67 13.17
N GLY A 87 12.88 -8.32 12.29
CA GLY A 87 13.28 -8.61 10.93
C GLY A 87 13.56 -7.33 10.12
N LEU A 88 12.65 -6.37 10.17
CA LEU A 88 12.82 -5.07 9.49
C LEU A 88 14.05 -4.29 10.01
N VAL A 89 14.28 -4.31 11.32
CA VAL A 89 15.47 -3.66 11.93
C VAL A 89 16.75 -4.36 11.49
N ALA A 90 16.76 -5.70 11.44
CA ALA A 90 17.90 -6.47 10.97
C ALA A 90 18.21 -6.15 9.49
N GLU A 91 17.17 -6.07 8.66
CA GLU A 91 17.30 -5.70 7.26
C GLU A 91 17.85 -4.27 7.07
N LYS A 92 17.31 -3.28 7.81
CA LYS A 92 17.79 -1.90 7.82
C LYS A 92 19.26 -1.77 8.25
N THR A 93 19.73 -2.68 9.08
CA THR A 93 21.13 -2.73 9.54
C THR A 93 22.03 -3.64 8.69
N GLY A 94 21.51 -4.20 7.59
CA GLY A 94 22.25 -5.05 6.64
C GLY A 94 22.50 -6.48 7.11
N ASP A 95 21.90 -6.92 8.22
CA ASP A 95 22.02 -8.31 8.69
C ASP A 95 20.92 -9.18 8.08
N VAL A 96 21.13 -9.57 6.82
CA VAL A 96 20.18 -10.39 6.04
C VAL A 96 19.90 -11.73 6.73
N ALA A 97 20.93 -12.36 7.32
CA ALA A 97 20.76 -13.66 7.99
C ALA A 97 19.87 -13.55 9.23
N LEU A 98 20.02 -12.47 10.00
CA LEU A 98 19.14 -12.19 11.13
C LEU A 98 17.74 -11.83 10.66
N ALA A 99 17.60 -11.00 9.63
CA ALA A 99 16.30 -10.62 9.07
C ALA A 99 15.49 -11.87 8.66
N LEU A 100 16.08 -12.77 7.88
CA LEU A 100 15.43 -14.02 7.48
C LEU A 100 15.01 -14.87 8.67
N ARG A 101 15.85 -14.95 9.72
CA ARG A 101 15.52 -15.71 10.95
C ARG A 101 14.36 -15.09 11.71
N GLU A 102 14.32 -13.77 11.83
CA GLU A 102 13.24 -13.10 12.59
C GLU A 102 11.92 -13.14 11.81
N PHE A 103 11.92 -12.88 10.52
CA PHE A 103 10.73 -13.05 9.68
C PHE A 103 10.19 -14.49 9.67
N ALA A 104 11.07 -15.49 9.65
CA ALA A 104 10.66 -16.89 9.65
C ALA A 104 9.96 -17.34 10.96
N LYS A 105 10.14 -16.62 12.06
CA LYS A 105 9.46 -16.88 13.33
C LYS A 105 8.03 -16.32 13.38
N VAL A 106 7.67 -15.44 12.44
CA VAL A 106 6.29 -14.93 12.32
C VAL A 106 5.42 -16.05 11.77
N ASP A 107 4.56 -16.63 12.61
CA ASP A 107 3.77 -17.82 12.30
C ASP A 107 2.26 -17.54 12.14
N GLY A 108 1.84 -16.28 12.33
CA GLY A 108 0.45 -15.86 12.19
C GLY A 108 0.26 -14.36 12.32
N GLY A 109 -1.01 -13.94 12.42
CA GLY A 109 -1.38 -12.53 12.55
C GLY A 109 -1.33 -11.77 11.22
N TYR A 110 -1.52 -10.47 11.31
CA TYR A 110 -1.52 -9.57 10.13
C TYR A 110 -0.15 -9.47 9.47
N GLU A 111 0.91 -9.68 10.23
CA GLU A 111 2.29 -9.57 9.77
C GLU A 111 2.78 -10.80 9.01
N TYR A 112 2.05 -11.93 9.04
CA TYR A 112 2.50 -13.20 8.46
C TYR A 112 2.82 -13.10 6.97
N LEU A 113 1.86 -12.66 6.15
CA LEU A 113 2.06 -12.55 4.70
C LEU A 113 3.11 -11.49 4.35
N SER A 114 3.14 -10.38 5.09
CA SER A 114 4.17 -9.36 4.93
C SER A 114 5.56 -9.91 5.23
N ALA A 115 5.71 -10.72 6.27
CA ALA A 115 6.97 -11.39 6.59
C ALA A 115 7.38 -12.38 5.49
N GLN A 116 6.42 -13.15 4.93
CA GLN A 116 6.70 -14.05 3.82
C GLN A 116 7.17 -13.29 2.56
N GLY A 117 6.53 -12.16 2.25
CA GLY A 117 6.96 -11.29 1.16
C GLY A 117 8.39 -10.78 1.34
N ARG A 118 8.75 -10.31 2.56
CA ARG A 118 10.12 -9.87 2.87
C ARG A 118 11.14 -11.00 2.75
N ILE A 119 10.82 -12.23 3.21
CA ILE A 119 11.69 -13.40 3.05
C ILE A 119 11.97 -13.66 1.56
N VAL A 120 10.93 -13.66 0.75
CA VAL A 120 11.01 -13.90 -0.69
C VAL A 120 11.88 -12.87 -1.39
N GLU A 121 11.71 -11.58 -1.06
CA GLU A 121 12.56 -10.51 -1.57
C GLU A 121 14.02 -10.68 -1.19
N LEU A 122 14.30 -10.97 0.10
CA LEU A 122 15.67 -11.19 0.58
C LEU A 122 16.32 -12.41 -0.06
N ILE A 123 15.59 -13.51 -0.27
CA ILE A 123 16.10 -14.69 -0.96
C ILE A 123 16.40 -14.34 -2.43
N SER A 124 15.47 -13.66 -3.12
CA SER A 124 15.65 -13.29 -4.53
C SER A 124 16.90 -12.42 -4.76
N VAL A 125 17.14 -11.45 -3.87
CA VAL A 125 18.28 -10.52 -4.00
C VAL A 125 19.62 -11.17 -3.58
N ASN A 126 19.62 -12.01 -2.54
CA ASN A 126 20.87 -12.53 -1.94
C ASN A 126 21.23 -13.96 -2.38
N GLN A 127 20.31 -14.67 -3.03
CA GLN A 127 20.52 -16.02 -3.56
C GLN A 127 20.10 -16.06 -5.03
N SER A 128 18.84 -16.44 -5.31
CA SER A 128 18.31 -16.43 -6.68
C SER A 128 16.79 -16.27 -6.71
N LEU A 129 16.26 -15.88 -7.88
CA LEU A 129 14.82 -15.88 -8.14
C LEU A 129 14.23 -17.30 -8.04
N GLU A 130 14.98 -18.31 -8.50
CA GLU A 130 14.56 -19.72 -8.42
C GLU A 130 14.43 -20.21 -6.98
N ASP A 131 15.37 -19.84 -6.10
CA ASP A 131 15.29 -20.18 -4.67
C ASP A 131 14.08 -19.50 -4.01
N ALA A 132 13.77 -18.25 -4.37
CA ALA A 132 12.60 -17.53 -3.88
C ALA A 132 11.30 -18.21 -4.32
N ARG A 133 11.19 -18.62 -5.58
CA ARG A 133 10.05 -19.37 -6.12
C ARG A 133 9.93 -20.76 -5.47
N SER A 134 11.04 -21.46 -5.27
CA SER A 134 11.06 -22.75 -4.56
C SER A 134 10.59 -22.62 -3.12
N TYR A 135 10.94 -21.53 -2.44
CA TYR A 135 10.44 -21.24 -1.09
C TYR A 135 8.91 -21.06 -1.11
N LEU A 136 8.37 -20.26 -2.04
CA LEU A 136 6.92 -20.04 -2.19
C LEU A 136 6.17 -21.34 -2.52
N ALA A 137 6.71 -22.18 -3.39
CA ALA A 137 6.10 -23.45 -3.74
C ALA A 137 5.92 -24.35 -2.48
N LYS A 138 6.92 -24.41 -1.59
CA LYS A 138 6.81 -25.12 -0.31
C LYS A 138 5.75 -24.50 0.60
N LYS A 139 5.64 -23.18 0.63
CA LYS A 139 4.64 -22.48 1.45
C LYS A 139 3.21 -22.71 0.93
N LYS A 140 2.99 -22.69 -0.36
CA LYS A 140 1.70 -23.01 -0.99
C LYS A 140 1.23 -24.42 -0.64
N LEU A 141 2.13 -25.41 -0.63
CA LEU A 141 1.82 -26.77 -0.22
C LEU A 141 1.50 -26.90 1.27
N ALA A 142 2.21 -26.16 2.13
CA ALA A 142 2.01 -26.22 3.57
C ALA A 142 0.75 -25.45 4.04
N HIS A 143 0.33 -24.44 3.31
CA HIS A 143 -0.75 -23.51 3.68
C HIS A 143 -1.77 -23.34 2.53
N ASN A 144 -2.47 -24.43 2.19
CA ASN A 144 -3.40 -24.42 1.05
C ASN A 144 -4.48 -23.32 1.12
N GLY A 145 -4.93 -22.95 2.31
CA GLY A 145 -5.88 -21.85 2.52
C GLY A 145 -5.35 -20.45 2.23
N LEU A 146 -4.03 -20.31 2.05
CA LEU A 146 -3.36 -19.04 1.71
C LEU A 146 -2.73 -19.08 0.31
N ARG A 147 -3.15 -20.03 -0.53
CA ARG A 147 -2.53 -20.24 -1.85
C ARG A 147 -2.60 -18.99 -2.72
N SER A 148 -3.77 -18.37 -2.82
CA SER A 148 -3.96 -17.14 -3.60
C SER A 148 -3.03 -16.02 -3.15
N GLN A 149 -2.88 -15.81 -1.84
CA GLN A 149 -1.98 -14.78 -1.29
C GLN A 149 -0.51 -15.06 -1.61
N PHE A 150 -0.09 -16.34 -1.57
CA PHE A 150 1.26 -16.71 -2.00
C PHE A 150 1.46 -16.59 -3.51
N ASP A 151 0.43 -16.84 -4.31
CA ASP A 151 0.48 -16.63 -5.76
C ASP A 151 0.60 -15.12 -6.07
N LEU A 152 -0.08 -14.26 -5.33
CA LEU A 152 0.08 -12.80 -5.42
C LEU A 152 1.49 -12.34 -5.02
N ILE A 153 2.06 -12.90 -3.94
CA ILE A 153 3.45 -12.59 -3.54
C ILE A 153 4.44 -12.99 -4.64
N GLU A 154 4.25 -14.15 -5.28
CA GLU A 154 5.10 -14.57 -6.40
C GLU A 154 4.93 -13.64 -7.61
N GLY A 155 3.70 -13.29 -7.97
CA GLY A 155 3.41 -12.34 -9.02
C GLY A 155 4.06 -10.96 -8.78
N GLN A 156 3.96 -10.44 -7.55
CA GLN A 156 4.62 -9.18 -7.15
C GLN A 156 6.14 -9.26 -7.27
N LEU A 157 6.74 -10.39 -6.87
CA LEU A 157 8.17 -10.62 -7.02
C LEU A 157 8.56 -10.59 -8.51
N LEU A 158 7.88 -11.36 -9.35
CA LEU A 158 8.14 -11.45 -10.79
C LEU A 158 7.98 -10.09 -11.49
N SER A 159 6.94 -9.33 -11.13
CA SER A 159 6.72 -7.98 -11.63
C SER A 159 7.84 -7.00 -11.22
N ARG A 160 8.37 -7.16 -10.00
CA ARG A 160 9.46 -6.29 -9.49
C ARG A 160 10.80 -6.54 -10.18
N VAL A 161 11.10 -7.80 -10.52
CA VAL A 161 12.31 -8.15 -11.26
C VAL A 161 12.14 -8.08 -12.77
N ASP A 162 11.00 -7.54 -13.21
CA ASP A 162 10.63 -7.32 -14.61
C ASP A 162 10.67 -8.60 -15.48
N ALA A 163 10.28 -9.73 -14.89
CA ALA A 163 10.22 -11.04 -15.54
C ALA A 163 8.83 -11.25 -16.17
N GLU A 164 8.52 -10.52 -17.25
CA GLU A 164 7.18 -10.47 -17.86
C GLU A 164 6.63 -11.85 -18.22
N ASP A 165 7.38 -12.64 -19.01
CA ASP A 165 6.90 -13.96 -19.47
C ASP A 165 6.57 -14.88 -18.28
N ALA A 166 7.49 -14.96 -17.30
CA ALA A 166 7.30 -15.77 -16.11
C ALA A 166 6.14 -15.27 -15.23
N LEU A 167 5.89 -13.95 -15.20
CA LEU A 167 4.77 -13.35 -14.48
C LEU A 167 3.44 -13.81 -15.07
N PHE A 168 3.26 -13.68 -16.37
CA PHE A 168 1.99 -14.05 -17.00
C PHE A 168 1.78 -15.58 -16.99
N GLU A 169 2.81 -16.38 -17.25
CA GLU A 169 2.76 -17.83 -17.11
C GLU A 169 2.30 -18.23 -15.68
N HIS A 170 2.92 -17.67 -14.66
CA HIS A 170 2.56 -17.92 -13.27
C HIS A 170 1.11 -17.52 -12.96
N LEU A 171 0.66 -16.34 -13.40
CA LEU A 171 -0.70 -15.87 -13.14
C LEU A 171 -1.75 -16.66 -13.91
N ASP A 172 -1.43 -17.13 -15.11
CA ASP A 172 -2.30 -18.01 -15.89
C ASP A 172 -2.53 -19.33 -15.15
N GLU A 173 -1.46 -19.99 -14.69
CA GLU A 173 -1.54 -21.22 -13.89
C GLU A 173 -2.31 -21.02 -12.57
N ALA A 174 -2.04 -19.91 -11.88
CA ALA A 174 -2.68 -19.59 -10.60
C ALA A 174 -4.19 -19.38 -10.75
N ILE A 175 -4.61 -18.66 -11.80
CA ILE A 175 -6.03 -18.39 -12.08
C ILE A 175 -6.73 -19.64 -12.58
N GLU A 176 -6.07 -20.48 -13.39
CA GLU A 176 -6.63 -21.78 -13.82
C GLU A 176 -6.89 -22.69 -12.60
N ALA A 177 -5.97 -22.73 -11.65
CA ALA A 177 -6.11 -23.50 -10.42
C ALA A 177 -7.11 -22.92 -9.41
N GLN A 178 -7.41 -21.63 -9.48
CA GLN A 178 -8.26 -20.87 -8.56
C GLN A 178 -9.26 -20.01 -9.35
N ALA A 179 -10.07 -20.67 -10.18
CA ALA A 179 -11.01 -19.98 -11.05
C ALA A 179 -11.95 -19.05 -10.26
N GLY A 180 -12.01 -17.78 -10.68
CA GLY A 180 -12.85 -16.78 -10.04
C GLY A 180 -12.20 -16.07 -8.84
N ASP A 181 -10.90 -16.26 -8.60
CA ASP A 181 -10.15 -15.47 -7.61
C ASP A 181 -9.99 -14.03 -8.10
N ILE A 182 -10.82 -13.14 -7.56
CA ILE A 182 -10.85 -11.72 -7.95
C ILE A 182 -9.51 -11.01 -7.73
N PRO A 183 -8.81 -11.18 -6.60
CA PRO A 183 -7.47 -10.62 -6.39
C PRO A 183 -6.46 -11.00 -7.47
N LEU A 184 -6.41 -12.26 -7.88
CA LEU A 184 -5.50 -12.73 -8.94
C LEU A 184 -5.87 -12.14 -10.31
N LEU A 185 -7.16 -12.15 -10.66
CA LEU A 185 -7.65 -11.54 -11.90
C LEU A 185 -7.32 -10.05 -11.96
N TYR A 186 -7.59 -9.33 -10.87
CA TYR A 186 -7.29 -7.90 -10.80
C TYR A 186 -5.78 -7.62 -10.89
N PHE A 187 -4.97 -8.41 -10.20
CA PHE A 187 -3.51 -8.27 -10.27
C PHE A 187 -2.96 -8.56 -11.67
N ARG A 188 -3.49 -9.58 -12.39
CA ARG A 188 -3.09 -9.85 -13.76
C ARG A 188 -3.53 -8.74 -14.72
N ALA A 189 -4.72 -8.17 -14.52
CA ALA A 189 -5.20 -7.02 -15.29
C ALA A 189 -4.27 -5.80 -15.10
N MET A 190 -3.89 -5.45 -13.87
CA MET A 190 -2.97 -4.34 -13.60
C MET A 190 -1.55 -4.62 -14.11
N SER A 191 -1.13 -5.88 -14.10
CA SER A 191 0.10 -6.29 -14.77
C SER A 191 0.00 -6.09 -16.29
N GLY A 192 -1.18 -6.39 -16.88
CA GLY A 192 -1.47 -6.11 -18.28
C GLY A 192 -1.30 -4.62 -18.62
N GLN A 193 -1.74 -3.72 -17.75
CA GLN A 193 -1.52 -2.28 -17.93
C GLN A 193 -0.02 -1.92 -17.92
N LYS A 194 0.74 -2.49 -16.99
CA LYS A 194 2.20 -2.24 -16.87
C LYS A 194 2.97 -2.64 -18.14
N TYR A 195 2.53 -3.70 -18.83
CA TYR A 195 3.22 -4.28 -19.98
C TYR A 195 2.47 -4.05 -21.31
N ASP A 196 1.59 -3.04 -21.38
CA ASP A 196 0.83 -2.66 -22.58
C ASP A 196 -0.03 -3.80 -23.16
N ARG A 197 -0.48 -4.74 -22.29
CA ARG A 197 -1.33 -5.89 -22.67
C ARG A 197 -2.80 -5.56 -22.39
N LEU A 198 -3.36 -4.64 -23.21
CA LEU A 198 -4.75 -4.20 -23.08
C LEU A 198 -5.77 -5.33 -23.19
N ASP A 199 -5.49 -6.35 -24.00
CA ASP A 199 -6.31 -7.55 -24.15
C ASP A 199 -6.50 -8.30 -22.82
N ILE A 200 -5.42 -8.46 -22.05
CA ILE A 200 -5.44 -9.09 -20.73
C ILE A 200 -6.19 -8.23 -19.73
N LEU A 201 -5.88 -6.94 -19.69
CA LEU A 201 -6.52 -6.00 -18.77
C LEU A 201 -8.05 -6.01 -18.96
N GLU A 202 -8.51 -5.80 -20.18
CA GLU A 202 -9.94 -5.72 -20.47
C GLU A 202 -10.66 -7.03 -20.19
N ARG A 203 -10.09 -8.16 -20.57
CA ARG A 203 -10.64 -9.50 -20.33
C ARG A 203 -10.83 -9.74 -18.83
N ASP A 204 -9.78 -9.50 -18.06
CA ASP A 204 -9.75 -9.86 -16.64
C ASP A 204 -10.61 -8.91 -15.79
N LEU A 205 -10.60 -7.60 -16.08
CA LEU A 205 -11.49 -6.65 -15.39
C LEU A 205 -12.98 -6.92 -15.73
N LYS A 206 -13.31 -7.30 -16.96
CA LYS A 206 -14.67 -7.73 -17.29
C LYS A 206 -15.07 -9.01 -16.55
N GLN A 207 -14.14 -9.92 -16.35
CA GLN A 207 -14.39 -11.11 -15.54
C GLN A 207 -14.59 -10.76 -14.07
N VAL A 208 -13.79 -9.84 -13.51
CA VAL A 208 -14.00 -9.29 -12.15
C VAL A 208 -15.41 -8.70 -12.03
N LEU A 209 -15.82 -7.85 -12.98
CA LEU A 209 -17.15 -7.23 -12.98
C LEU A 209 -18.31 -8.22 -13.19
N THR A 210 -18.03 -9.38 -13.77
CA THR A 210 -19.01 -10.47 -13.86
C THR A 210 -19.20 -11.17 -12.51
N LEU A 211 -18.11 -11.32 -11.73
CA LEU A 211 -18.10 -11.96 -10.42
C LEU A 211 -18.55 -11.01 -9.30
N ASP A 212 -18.18 -9.76 -9.41
CA ASP A 212 -18.50 -8.68 -8.47
C ASP A 212 -18.94 -7.43 -9.25
N PRO A 213 -20.25 -7.32 -9.59
CA PRO A 213 -20.78 -6.23 -10.40
C PRO A 213 -20.68 -4.84 -9.77
N ASP A 214 -20.42 -4.75 -8.46
CA ASP A 214 -20.26 -3.49 -7.73
C ASP A 214 -18.79 -3.20 -7.38
N ASN A 215 -17.84 -3.86 -8.04
CA ASN A 215 -16.43 -3.61 -7.84
C ASN A 215 -16.01 -2.26 -8.46
N ALA A 216 -16.05 -1.23 -7.64
CA ALA A 216 -15.77 0.14 -8.06
C ALA A 216 -14.33 0.31 -8.59
N ASP A 217 -13.35 -0.38 -8.00
CA ASP A 217 -11.96 -0.30 -8.43
C ASP A 217 -11.76 -0.89 -9.82
N ALA A 218 -12.42 -2.03 -10.11
CA ALA A 218 -12.38 -2.65 -11.44
C ALA A 218 -13.12 -1.80 -12.50
N MET A 219 -14.26 -1.18 -12.13
CA MET A 219 -14.95 -0.25 -13.03
C MET A 219 -14.07 0.94 -13.38
N ASN A 220 -13.45 1.56 -12.38
CA ASN A 220 -12.59 2.72 -12.59
C ASN A 220 -11.35 2.35 -13.42
N ALA A 221 -10.68 1.25 -13.10
CA ALA A 221 -9.49 0.82 -13.83
C ALA A 221 -9.81 0.54 -15.31
N LEU A 222 -10.91 -0.19 -15.60
CA LEU A 222 -11.34 -0.43 -16.97
C LEU A 222 -11.73 0.86 -17.67
N GLY A 223 -12.54 1.70 -17.02
CA GLY A 223 -13.02 2.96 -17.58
C GLY A 223 -11.86 3.93 -17.90
N TYR A 224 -10.92 4.10 -16.97
CA TYR A 224 -9.75 4.94 -17.18
C TYR A 224 -8.91 4.44 -18.38
N THR A 225 -8.62 3.14 -18.43
CA THR A 225 -7.85 2.56 -19.52
C THR A 225 -8.54 2.72 -20.87
N LEU A 226 -9.86 2.54 -20.92
CA LEU A 226 -10.64 2.76 -22.16
C LEU A 226 -10.60 4.23 -22.60
N ALA A 227 -10.68 5.17 -21.67
CA ALA A 227 -10.59 6.60 -21.97
C ALA A 227 -9.19 7.01 -22.41
N ASP A 228 -8.15 6.43 -21.81
CA ASP A 228 -6.77 6.81 -22.07
C ASP A 228 -6.22 6.17 -23.35
N GLN A 229 -6.45 4.87 -23.55
CA GLN A 229 -5.79 4.07 -24.59
C GLN A 229 -6.70 3.73 -25.79
N THR A 230 -7.96 4.14 -25.80
CA THR A 230 -8.91 3.84 -26.88
C THR A 230 -9.80 5.05 -27.19
N ASP A 231 -10.69 4.88 -28.19
CA ASP A 231 -11.73 5.87 -28.54
C ASP A 231 -13.12 5.50 -27.93
N ARG A 232 -13.17 4.60 -26.95
CA ARG A 232 -14.42 4.09 -26.33
C ARG A 232 -14.84 4.97 -25.15
N TYR A 233 -14.90 6.28 -25.35
CA TYR A 233 -15.12 7.27 -24.29
C TYR A 233 -16.48 7.16 -23.62
N ASP A 234 -17.56 6.86 -24.37
CA ASP A 234 -18.90 6.71 -23.79
C ASP A 234 -18.99 5.51 -22.84
N GLU A 235 -18.37 4.37 -23.20
CA GLU A 235 -18.28 3.20 -22.34
C GLU A 235 -17.45 3.49 -21.10
N ALA A 236 -16.31 4.15 -21.28
CA ALA A 236 -15.45 4.61 -20.19
C ALA A 236 -16.22 5.52 -19.20
N TYR A 237 -16.96 6.50 -19.71
CA TYR A 237 -17.76 7.40 -18.90
C TYR A 237 -18.76 6.65 -18.02
N VAL A 238 -19.50 5.69 -18.60
CA VAL A 238 -20.51 4.91 -17.86
C VAL A 238 -19.88 4.10 -16.73
N LEU A 239 -18.70 3.52 -16.96
CA LEU A 239 -17.96 2.76 -15.95
C LEU A 239 -17.46 3.65 -14.82
N ILE A 240 -16.79 4.75 -15.15
CA ILE A 240 -16.25 5.70 -14.17
C ILE A 240 -17.39 6.36 -13.38
N GLU A 241 -18.50 6.72 -14.03
CA GLU A 241 -19.66 7.29 -13.36
C GLU A 241 -20.25 6.34 -12.30
N LYS A 242 -20.33 5.04 -12.62
CA LYS A 242 -20.76 4.02 -11.65
C LYS A 242 -19.78 3.88 -10.50
N ALA A 243 -18.48 3.80 -10.79
CA ALA A 243 -17.43 3.73 -9.78
C ALA A 243 -17.50 4.94 -8.81
N LEU A 244 -17.61 6.14 -9.36
CA LEU A 244 -17.70 7.38 -8.59
C LEU A 244 -18.97 7.46 -7.74
N ARG A 245 -20.10 6.90 -8.19
CA ARG A 245 -21.32 6.80 -7.36
C ARG A 245 -21.12 5.86 -6.16
N LEU A 246 -20.33 4.80 -6.30
CA LEU A 246 -20.05 3.86 -5.22
C LEU A 246 -19.04 4.43 -4.22
N LYS A 247 -18.04 5.17 -4.70
CA LYS A 247 -16.98 5.81 -3.88
C LYS A 247 -16.80 7.28 -4.27
N PRO A 248 -17.72 8.19 -3.86
CA PRO A 248 -17.76 9.57 -4.36
C PRO A 248 -16.59 10.45 -3.88
N GLU A 249 -15.89 10.02 -2.82
CA GLU A 249 -14.79 10.78 -2.24
C GLU A 249 -13.40 10.26 -2.68
N GLU A 250 -13.36 9.22 -3.54
CA GLU A 250 -12.10 8.61 -3.98
C GLU A 250 -11.39 9.51 -5.01
N PRO A 251 -10.22 10.10 -4.69
CA PRO A 251 -9.56 11.06 -5.56
C PRO A 251 -9.21 10.51 -6.94
N ALA A 252 -8.80 9.23 -7.02
CA ALA A 252 -8.48 8.58 -8.28
C ALA A 252 -9.70 8.46 -9.21
N PHE A 253 -10.92 8.29 -8.65
CA PHE A 253 -12.14 8.21 -9.46
C PHE A 253 -12.60 9.58 -9.91
N ILE A 254 -12.39 10.60 -9.09
CA ILE A 254 -12.65 12.00 -9.44
C ILE A 254 -11.74 12.44 -10.59
N ASP A 255 -10.44 12.08 -10.52
CA ASP A 255 -9.48 12.34 -11.59
C ASP A 255 -9.86 11.61 -12.89
N SER A 256 -10.18 10.32 -12.82
CA SER A 256 -10.64 9.53 -13.97
C SER A 256 -11.90 10.11 -14.62
N MET A 257 -12.84 10.64 -13.81
CA MET A 257 -14.02 11.33 -14.34
C MET A 257 -13.61 12.60 -15.10
N GLY A 258 -12.71 13.38 -14.56
CA GLY A 258 -12.17 14.56 -15.24
C GLY A 258 -11.49 14.20 -16.55
N TRP A 259 -10.68 13.13 -16.55
CA TRP A 259 -9.99 12.66 -17.75
C TRP A 259 -10.96 12.22 -18.86
N VAL A 260 -11.94 11.37 -18.56
CA VAL A 260 -12.92 10.93 -19.56
C VAL A 260 -13.77 12.07 -20.10
N LEU A 261 -14.15 13.06 -19.27
CA LEU A 261 -14.86 14.26 -19.71
C LEU A 261 -14.01 15.09 -20.68
N TYR A 262 -12.71 15.20 -20.42
CA TYR A 262 -11.78 15.82 -21.38
C TYR A 262 -11.76 15.07 -22.71
N ARG A 263 -11.66 13.76 -22.73
CA ARG A 263 -11.69 12.94 -23.94
C ARG A 263 -13.01 13.07 -24.71
N LEU A 264 -14.11 13.37 -23.99
CA LEU A 264 -15.42 13.71 -24.57
C LEU A 264 -15.55 15.19 -25.00
N ASN A 265 -14.48 15.99 -24.94
CA ASN A 265 -14.44 17.42 -25.23
C ASN A 265 -15.32 18.30 -24.29
N ARG A 266 -15.66 17.79 -23.10
CA ARG A 266 -16.43 18.49 -22.06
C ARG A 266 -15.49 19.24 -21.11
N TYR A 267 -14.71 20.19 -21.65
CA TYR A 267 -13.57 20.82 -20.97
C TYR A 267 -13.90 21.49 -19.64
N GLU A 268 -15.00 22.22 -19.52
CA GLU A 268 -15.33 22.92 -18.27
C GLU A 268 -15.63 21.94 -17.15
N GLU A 269 -16.43 20.91 -17.44
CA GLU A 269 -16.75 19.86 -16.46
C GLU A 269 -15.50 19.05 -16.09
N ALA A 270 -14.63 18.78 -17.07
CA ALA A 270 -13.36 18.10 -16.81
C ALA A 270 -12.48 18.90 -15.82
N ILE A 271 -12.40 20.23 -16.01
CA ILE A 271 -11.63 21.11 -15.13
C ILE A 271 -12.20 21.07 -13.71
N ASP A 272 -13.52 21.13 -13.56
CA ASP A 272 -14.16 21.13 -12.24
C ASP A 272 -13.82 19.83 -11.45
N TYR A 273 -13.85 18.66 -12.12
CA TYR A 273 -13.47 17.40 -11.49
C TYR A 273 -11.98 17.34 -11.18
N LEU A 274 -11.11 17.72 -12.12
CA LEU A 274 -9.66 17.65 -11.91
C LEU A 274 -9.17 18.64 -10.85
N GLU A 275 -9.80 19.80 -10.71
CA GLU A 275 -9.53 20.73 -9.60
C GLU A 275 -9.88 20.11 -8.25
N GLN A 276 -11.04 19.45 -8.15
CA GLN A 276 -11.42 18.72 -6.93
C GLN A 276 -10.44 17.58 -6.60
N ALA A 277 -10.00 16.82 -7.61
CA ALA A 277 -9.01 15.76 -7.42
C ALA A 277 -7.67 16.33 -6.92
N PHE A 278 -7.21 17.42 -7.54
CA PHE A 278 -5.94 18.07 -7.19
C PHE A 278 -5.96 18.72 -5.79
N GLU A 279 -7.07 19.29 -5.38
CA GLU A 279 -7.24 19.84 -4.03
C GLU A 279 -7.20 18.74 -2.95
N ARG A 280 -7.74 17.55 -3.24
CA ARG A 280 -7.80 16.44 -2.28
C ARG A 280 -6.51 15.63 -2.23
N PHE A 281 -5.88 15.43 -3.36
CA PHE A 281 -4.68 14.60 -3.50
C PHE A 281 -3.73 15.18 -4.56
N PRO A 282 -2.99 16.23 -4.24
CA PRO A 282 -2.03 16.84 -5.17
C PRO A 282 -0.89 15.86 -5.44
N ASN A 283 -0.83 15.32 -6.66
CA ASN A 283 0.25 14.49 -7.16
C ASN A 283 0.57 14.83 -8.62
N ASP A 284 1.66 14.26 -9.14
CA ASP A 284 2.17 14.57 -10.48
C ASP A 284 1.19 14.17 -11.59
N GLU A 285 0.46 13.08 -11.45
CA GLU A 285 -0.50 12.58 -12.44
C GLU A 285 -1.72 13.49 -12.54
N VAL A 286 -2.36 13.80 -11.41
CA VAL A 286 -3.51 14.72 -11.37
C VAL A 286 -3.12 16.12 -11.88
N ALA A 287 -1.91 16.58 -11.52
CA ALA A 287 -1.38 17.85 -12.02
C ALA A 287 -1.14 17.83 -13.54
N ALA A 288 -0.67 16.70 -14.08
CA ALA A 288 -0.51 16.54 -15.52
C ALA A 288 -1.85 16.60 -16.24
N HIS A 289 -2.85 15.84 -15.78
CA HIS A 289 -4.21 15.86 -16.36
C HIS A 289 -4.84 17.25 -16.29
N LEU A 290 -4.87 17.89 -15.12
CA LEU A 290 -5.42 19.22 -14.94
C LEU A 290 -4.70 20.25 -15.82
N GLY A 291 -3.38 20.20 -15.85
CA GLY A 291 -2.55 21.09 -16.64
C GLY A 291 -2.81 20.93 -18.14
N GLU A 292 -2.93 19.70 -18.63
CA GLU A 292 -3.26 19.42 -20.02
C GLU A 292 -4.63 19.95 -20.41
N VAL A 293 -5.66 19.65 -19.63
CA VAL A 293 -7.03 20.10 -19.90
C VAL A 293 -7.13 21.63 -19.88
N LEU A 294 -6.47 22.29 -18.92
CA LEU A 294 -6.37 23.75 -18.87
C LEU A 294 -5.65 24.31 -20.09
N TRP A 295 -4.62 23.65 -20.57
CA TRP A 295 -3.88 24.08 -21.75
C TRP A 295 -4.73 23.95 -23.02
N GLN A 296 -5.39 22.82 -23.23
CA GLN A 296 -6.23 22.56 -24.40
C GLN A 296 -7.48 23.45 -24.41
N SER A 297 -8.02 23.80 -23.25
CA SER A 297 -9.15 24.75 -23.13
C SER A 297 -8.74 26.22 -23.27
N GLY A 298 -7.48 26.54 -23.57
CA GLY A 298 -6.95 27.89 -23.74
C GLY A 298 -6.58 28.62 -22.44
N LYS A 299 -6.75 27.98 -21.25
CA LYS A 299 -6.42 28.56 -19.94
C LYS A 299 -4.93 28.41 -19.61
N THR A 300 -4.05 28.70 -20.57
CA THR A 300 -2.62 28.38 -20.55
C THR A 300 -1.82 28.95 -19.36
N ARG A 301 -2.26 30.11 -18.81
CA ARG A 301 -1.62 30.70 -17.62
C ARG A 301 -1.87 29.85 -16.38
N ARG A 302 -3.09 29.28 -16.26
CA ARG A 302 -3.44 28.38 -15.14
C ARG A 302 -2.69 27.05 -15.27
N ALA A 303 -2.63 26.47 -16.48
CA ALA A 303 -1.89 25.24 -16.75
C ALA A 303 -0.42 25.34 -16.28
N LYS A 304 0.27 26.43 -16.69
CA LYS A 304 1.67 26.65 -16.27
C LYS A 304 1.83 26.78 -14.74
N ARG A 305 0.84 27.31 -14.05
CA ARG A 305 0.87 27.44 -12.59
C ARG A 305 0.74 26.05 -11.92
N VAL A 306 -0.24 25.24 -12.37
CA VAL A 306 -0.45 23.89 -11.85
C VAL A 306 0.81 23.03 -12.03
N TRP A 307 1.39 22.98 -13.22
CA TRP A 307 2.61 22.24 -13.47
C TRP A 307 3.81 22.73 -12.65
N LYS A 308 3.91 24.06 -12.43
CA LYS A 308 4.97 24.61 -11.57
C LYS A 308 4.79 24.24 -10.10
N GLU A 309 3.57 24.19 -9.63
CA GLU A 309 3.24 23.79 -8.25
C GLU A 309 3.56 22.32 -8.00
N ALA A 310 3.24 21.45 -8.94
CA ALA A 310 3.57 20.01 -8.86
C ALA A 310 5.08 19.72 -8.87
N LEU A 311 5.91 20.60 -9.49
CA LEU A 311 7.37 20.44 -9.56
C LEU A 311 8.11 21.08 -8.37
N SER A 312 7.42 21.69 -7.41
CA SER A 312 8.02 22.38 -6.26
C SER A 312 7.98 21.55 -4.97
#